data_9835e4ac58e97e43b9e67a2b55561c85
#
_entry.id   9835e4ac58e97e43b9e67a2b55561c85
#
_cell.length_a   1.000
_cell.length_b   1.000
_cell.length_c   1.000
_cell.angle_alpha   90.00
_cell.angle_beta   90.00
_cell.angle_gamma   90.00
#
_symmetry.space_group_name_H-M   'P 1'
#
loop_
_entity.id
_entity.type
_entity.pdbx_description
1 polymer ?
#
loop_
_entity_poly.entity_id
_entity_poly.type
_entity_poly.pdbx_seq_one_letter_code
_entity_poly.pdbx_strand_id
1 'polypeptide(L)'
;VAMDKLFCEDFRIRYPDSFGSNFKIGWFFLNWTGFNPKKNFRNRDLGYHKVIDHYRSRWGKKIKSYGDEECWHYHHPPKSGIGNEWSDEWYSSKEYKNIISRQILERKWFPLCFRAGGTIMDAGLSQWVDKWFPFDYSNRAPLKFNEMDWSDGVNSWRPYHPDPVNFKSIGDGRRYMTRCLDLYTGLYKVDEEDIINSFEEASKFGTSILSVFDHDYRDIEERISLFLSKVKSVSNNFPEITWEYSTPKNAIIDVTKIGCEESL
;
A
#
# COMPACT_ATOMS: atom_id res chain seq x y z
N VAL A 1 1.88 -1.61 -23.61
CA VAL A 1 1.87 -0.72 -22.44
C VAL A 1 2.56 -1.44 -21.30
N ALA A 2 3.39 -0.72 -20.50
CA ALA A 2 4.16 -1.34 -19.41
C ALA A 2 3.28 -2.18 -18.46
N MET A 3 2.09 -1.70 -18.13
CA MET A 3 1.13 -2.42 -17.27
C MET A 3 0.64 -3.74 -17.86
N ASP A 4 0.51 -3.88 -19.16
CA ASP A 4 0.04 -5.15 -19.76
C ASP A 4 0.99 -6.31 -19.46
N LYS A 5 2.28 -6.02 -19.24
CA LYS A 5 3.30 -7.01 -18.87
C LYS A 5 3.02 -7.63 -17.49
N LEU A 6 2.58 -6.83 -16.50
CA LEU A 6 2.24 -7.33 -15.17
C LEU A 6 1.01 -8.26 -15.18
N PHE A 7 0.19 -8.17 -16.22
CA PHE A 7 -0.96 -9.04 -16.44
C PHE A 7 -0.69 -10.20 -17.40
N CYS A 8 0.59 -10.42 -17.79
CA CYS A 8 0.99 -11.62 -18.52
C CYS A 8 1.25 -12.78 -17.56
N GLU A 9 0.83 -13.96 -17.95
CA GLU A 9 1.04 -15.19 -17.17
C GLU A 9 2.54 -15.44 -16.97
N ASP A 10 3.34 -15.31 -18.03
CA ASP A 10 4.80 -15.47 -17.98
C ASP A 10 5.49 -14.61 -16.91
N PHE A 11 4.99 -13.40 -16.67
CA PHE A 11 5.50 -12.56 -15.60
C PHE A 11 5.11 -13.10 -14.23
N ARG A 12 3.85 -13.50 -14.07
CA ARG A 12 3.30 -13.96 -12.79
C ARG A 12 3.92 -15.24 -12.28
N ILE A 13 4.30 -16.17 -13.17
CA ILE A 13 4.91 -17.46 -12.82
C ILE A 13 6.43 -17.42 -12.77
N ARG A 14 7.07 -16.34 -13.22
CA ARG A 14 8.54 -16.24 -13.40
C ARG A 14 9.33 -16.41 -12.11
N TYR A 15 8.81 -15.92 -11.02
CA TYR A 15 9.46 -15.95 -9.71
C TYR A 15 8.51 -16.61 -8.70
N PRO A 16 8.42 -17.94 -8.64
CA PRO A 16 7.57 -18.60 -7.65
C PRO A 16 8.11 -18.39 -6.24
N ASP A 17 7.22 -18.36 -5.27
CA ASP A 17 7.57 -18.36 -3.85
C ASP A 17 8.03 -19.74 -3.36
N SER A 18 8.26 -19.90 -2.07
CA SER A 18 8.71 -21.17 -1.48
C SER A 18 7.73 -22.34 -1.66
N PHE A 19 6.48 -22.04 -1.98
CA PHE A 19 5.41 -23.05 -2.20
C PHE A 19 5.06 -23.22 -3.68
N GLY A 20 5.78 -22.55 -4.58
CA GLY A 20 5.50 -22.57 -6.02
C GLY A 20 4.33 -21.70 -6.44
N SER A 21 3.87 -20.81 -5.56
CA SER A 21 2.75 -19.92 -5.87
C SER A 21 3.17 -18.73 -6.73
N ASN A 22 2.21 -18.17 -7.46
CA ASN A 22 2.43 -17.07 -8.37
C ASN A 22 2.42 -15.71 -7.66
N PHE A 23 3.16 -14.75 -8.22
CA PHE A 23 3.22 -13.38 -7.74
C PHE A 23 1.84 -12.71 -7.66
N LYS A 24 1.55 -12.07 -6.52
CA LYS A 24 0.31 -11.32 -6.24
C LYS A 24 0.57 -9.84 -6.08
N ILE A 25 -0.42 -9.02 -6.39
CA ILE A 25 -0.33 -7.56 -6.30
C ILE A 25 -1.50 -6.99 -5.49
N GLY A 26 -1.19 -6.04 -4.60
CA GLY A 26 -2.18 -5.13 -4.04
C GLY A 26 -2.28 -3.87 -4.91
N TRP A 27 -3.45 -3.64 -5.52
CA TRP A 27 -3.71 -2.50 -6.38
C TRP A 27 -4.25 -1.33 -5.56
N PHE A 28 -3.38 -0.43 -5.14
CA PHE A 28 -3.74 0.76 -4.38
C PHE A 28 -4.24 1.86 -5.32
N PHE A 29 -5.54 1.87 -5.59
CA PHE A 29 -6.15 2.80 -6.52
C PHE A 29 -6.16 4.22 -6.01
N LEU A 30 -5.50 5.09 -6.77
CA LEU A 30 -5.42 6.51 -6.48
C LEU A 30 -6.77 7.19 -6.71
N ASN A 31 -7.24 7.93 -5.72
CA ASN A 31 -8.47 8.73 -5.81
C ASN A 31 -8.25 10.22 -6.04
N TRP A 32 -7.03 10.69 -6.05
CA TRP A 32 -6.73 12.03 -6.52
C TRP A 32 -6.05 11.95 -7.89
N THR A 33 -6.68 12.56 -8.89
CA THR A 33 -6.21 12.51 -10.27
C THR A 33 -6.32 13.90 -10.89
N GLY A 34 -5.32 14.73 -10.68
CA GLY A 34 -5.20 16.00 -11.38
C GLY A 34 -6.46 16.87 -11.24
N PHE A 35 -6.94 17.04 -10.02
CA PHE A 35 -8.05 17.91 -9.70
C PHE A 35 -7.82 19.29 -10.31
N ASN A 36 -8.63 19.65 -11.30
CA ASN A 36 -8.55 20.97 -11.93
C ASN A 36 -9.76 21.82 -11.49
N PRO A 37 -9.59 22.77 -10.55
CA PRO A 37 -10.69 23.57 -10.03
C PRO A 37 -11.40 24.39 -11.10
N LYS A 38 -10.68 24.83 -12.15
CA LYS A 38 -11.28 25.60 -13.25
C LYS A 38 -12.27 24.76 -14.06
N LYS A 39 -12.03 23.46 -14.20
CA LYS A 39 -12.93 22.51 -14.90
C LYS A 39 -13.95 21.87 -13.97
N ASN A 40 -13.73 21.94 -12.67
CA ASN A 40 -14.53 21.29 -11.63
C ASN A 40 -14.92 22.26 -10.51
N PHE A 41 -15.32 23.49 -10.87
CA PHE A 41 -15.58 24.57 -9.91
C PHE A 41 -16.69 24.27 -8.89
N ARG A 42 -17.51 23.25 -9.12
CA ARG A 42 -18.51 22.76 -8.16
C ARG A 42 -18.04 21.60 -7.31
N ASN A 43 -16.78 21.20 -7.41
CA ASN A 43 -16.18 20.06 -6.72
C ASN A 43 -17.00 18.74 -6.86
N ARG A 44 -17.70 18.57 -7.99
CA ARG A 44 -18.57 17.40 -8.22
C ARG A 44 -17.81 16.18 -8.72
N ASP A 45 -16.74 16.41 -9.48
CA ASP A 45 -15.88 15.36 -10.02
C ASP A 45 -14.56 15.36 -9.23
N LEU A 46 -14.47 14.52 -8.23
CA LEU A 46 -13.24 14.30 -7.45
C LEU A 46 -12.30 13.30 -8.12
N GLY A 47 -12.63 12.85 -9.33
CA GLY A 47 -11.84 11.85 -10.04
C GLY A 47 -11.76 10.47 -9.36
N TYR A 48 -12.51 10.29 -8.27
CA TYR A 48 -12.45 9.12 -7.39
C TYR A 48 -12.69 7.79 -8.08
N HIS A 49 -13.37 7.81 -9.21
CA HIS A 49 -13.77 6.63 -9.97
C HIS A 49 -12.88 6.33 -11.18
N LYS A 50 -12.15 7.33 -11.69
CA LYS A 50 -11.48 7.21 -13.01
C LYS A 50 -10.42 6.12 -13.04
N VAL A 51 -9.59 6.03 -12.03
CA VAL A 51 -8.53 5.01 -11.97
C VAL A 51 -9.13 3.64 -11.77
N ILE A 52 -9.96 3.45 -10.75
CA ILE A 52 -10.57 2.16 -10.44
C ILE A 52 -11.44 1.64 -11.59
N ASP A 53 -12.26 2.50 -12.21
CA ASP A 53 -13.12 2.10 -13.34
C ASP A 53 -12.28 1.71 -14.56
N HIS A 54 -11.18 2.44 -14.83
CA HIS A 54 -10.25 2.10 -15.90
C HIS A 54 -9.60 0.73 -15.67
N TYR A 55 -9.05 0.48 -14.48
CA TYR A 55 -8.42 -0.81 -14.15
C TYR A 55 -9.42 -1.96 -14.19
N ARG A 56 -10.60 -1.78 -13.62
CA ARG A 56 -11.65 -2.80 -13.62
C ARG A 56 -12.15 -3.12 -15.03
N SER A 57 -12.32 -2.11 -15.88
CA SER A 57 -12.76 -2.33 -17.26
C SER A 57 -11.72 -3.05 -18.10
N ARG A 58 -10.43 -2.74 -17.91
CA ARG A 58 -9.35 -3.29 -18.72
C ARG A 58 -8.80 -4.62 -18.18
N TRP A 59 -8.59 -4.72 -16.90
CA TRP A 59 -7.90 -5.86 -16.28
C TRP A 59 -8.66 -6.54 -15.14
N GLY A 60 -9.90 -6.13 -14.85
CA GLY A 60 -10.64 -6.62 -13.69
C GLY A 60 -10.79 -8.15 -13.63
N LYS A 61 -10.95 -8.81 -14.79
CA LYS A 61 -10.99 -10.28 -14.86
C LYS A 61 -9.64 -10.89 -14.44
N LYS A 62 -8.52 -10.29 -14.87
CA LYS A 62 -7.17 -10.77 -14.54
C LYS A 62 -6.80 -10.48 -13.09
N ILE A 63 -7.13 -9.29 -12.56
CA ILE A 63 -6.99 -8.96 -11.13
C ILE A 63 -7.64 -10.04 -10.28
N LYS A 64 -8.89 -10.39 -10.62
CA LYS A 64 -9.62 -11.44 -9.92
C LYS A 64 -9.02 -12.85 -10.10
N SER A 65 -8.62 -13.21 -11.32
CA SER A 65 -8.07 -14.55 -11.60
C SER A 65 -6.72 -14.80 -10.96
N TYR A 66 -5.89 -13.76 -10.78
CA TYR A 66 -4.61 -13.85 -10.06
C TYR A 66 -4.78 -13.79 -8.54
N GLY A 67 -5.98 -13.52 -8.04
CA GLY A 67 -6.23 -13.33 -6.61
C GLY A 67 -5.58 -12.06 -6.06
N ASP A 68 -5.40 -11.04 -6.91
CA ASP A 68 -4.92 -9.72 -6.51
C ASP A 68 -5.98 -9.00 -5.68
N GLU A 69 -5.55 -8.01 -4.89
CA GLU A 69 -6.43 -7.24 -4.02
C GLU A 69 -6.56 -5.78 -4.49
N GLU A 70 -7.78 -5.26 -4.44
CA GLU A 70 -8.07 -3.84 -4.67
C GLU A 70 -8.01 -3.09 -3.34
N CYS A 71 -7.12 -2.10 -3.23
CA CYS A 71 -6.84 -1.30 -2.06
C CYS A 71 -7.04 0.18 -2.33
N TRP A 72 -7.05 1.00 -1.30
CA TRP A 72 -7.27 2.44 -1.44
C TRP A 72 -6.03 3.27 -1.19
N HIS A 73 -5.71 4.17 -2.14
CA HIS A 73 -4.66 5.17 -2.05
C HIS A 73 -5.25 6.57 -2.24
N TYR A 74 -4.99 7.47 -1.31
CA TYR A 74 -5.59 8.80 -1.35
C TYR A 74 -4.56 9.90 -1.14
N HIS A 75 -4.45 10.80 -2.11
CA HIS A 75 -3.76 12.08 -1.98
C HIS A 75 -4.77 13.18 -1.66
N HIS A 76 -4.44 14.04 -0.69
CA HIS A 76 -5.26 15.20 -0.40
C HIS A 76 -5.07 16.26 -1.48
N PRO A 77 -6.15 16.89 -2.00
CA PRO A 77 -6.03 17.98 -2.95
C PRO A 77 -5.26 19.15 -2.33
N PRO A 78 -4.43 19.88 -3.10
CA PRO A 78 -3.72 21.04 -2.60
C PRO A 78 -4.67 22.19 -2.31
N LYS A 79 -4.37 22.99 -1.29
CA LYS A 79 -5.12 24.24 -0.99
C LYS A 79 -5.09 25.25 -2.14
N SER A 80 -3.98 25.26 -2.90
CA SER A 80 -3.83 26.10 -4.10
C SER A 80 -4.86 25.78 -5.19
N GLY A 81 -5.43 24.56 -5.18
CA GLY A 81 -6.27 24.05 -6.24
C GLY A 81 -5.54 23.83 -7.56
N ILE A 82 -4.21 23.87 -7.58
CA ILE A 82 -3.41 23.61 -8.77
C ILE A 82 -3.44 22.13 -9.07
N GLY A 83 -3.82 21.77 -10.29
CA GLY A 83 -3.80 20.38 -10.76
C GLY A 83 -2.37 19.84 -10.78
N ASN A 84 -2.21 18.56 -10.52
CA ASN A 84 -0.95 17.82 -10.43
C ASN A 84 -0.08 18.12 -9.20
N GLU A 85 -0.54 18.93 -8.28
CA GLU A 85 0.06 19.09 -6.96
C GLU A 85 -0.74 18.27 -5.95
N TRP A 86 -0.11 17.82 -4.88
CA TRP A 86 -0.78 17.26 -3.71
C TRP A 86 -0.48 18.13 -2.50
N SER A 87 -1.32 18.01 -1.47
CA SER A 87 -1.08 18.69 -0.21
C SER A 87 -0.08 17.92 0.63
N ASP A 88 0.78 18.64 1.33
CA ASP A 88 1.63 18.15 2.41
C ASP A 88 0.91 18.15 3.77
N GLU A 89 -0.36 18.53 3.80
CA GLU A 89 -1.19 18.57 4.98
C GLU A 89 -2.64 18.15 4.69
N TRP A 90 -3.33 17.65 5.70
CA TRP A 90 -4.74 17.24 5.64
C TRP A 90 -5.63 18.34 6.24
N TYR A 91 -5.91 19.37 5.49
CA TYR A 91 -6.69 20.52 5.95
C TYR A 91 -8.23 20.32 5.98
N SER A 92 -8.73 19.24 5.38
CA SER A 92 -10.16 18.94 5.31
C SER A 92 -10.41 17.44 5.31
N SER A 93 -11.43 17.02 6.06
CA SER A 93 -11.90 15.63 6.05
C SER A 93 -13.05 15.39 5.08
N LYS A 94 -13.56 16.44 4.43
CA LYS A 94 -14.75 16.37 3.57
C LYS A 94 -14.49 15.54 2.30
N GLU A 95 -13.34 15.75 1.68
CA GLU A 95 -12.99 15.14 0.41
C GLU A 95 -12.89 13.63 0.53
N TYR A 96 -12.08 13.12 1.45
CA TYR A 96 -11.89 11.68 1.58
C TYR A 96 -13.13 10.95 2.11
N LYS A 97 -13.91 11.58 3.00
CA LYS A 97 -15.20 11.04 3.45
C LYS A 97 -16.20 10.93 2.30
N ASN A 98 -16.30 11.97 1.46
CA ASN A 98 -17.15 11.94 0.28
C ASN A 98 -16.72 10.86 -0.72
N ILE A 99 -15.41 10.71 -0.95
CA ILE A 99 -14.87 9.71 -1.87
C ILE A 99 -15.28 8.32 -1.41
N ILE A 100 -15.00 7.95 -0.16
CA ILE A 100 -15.36 6.62 0.38
C ILE A 100 -16.87 6.40 0.35
N SER A 101 -17.67 7.39 0.76
CA SER A 101 -19.13 7.27 0.68
C SER A 101 -19.61 6.96 -0.75
N ARG A 102 -19.04 7.63 -1.75
CA ARG A 102 -19.40 7.39 -3.15
C ARG A 102 -18.88 6.05 -3.67
N GLN A 103 -17.69 5.60 -3.25
CA GLN A 103 -17.20 4.25 -3.58
C GLN A 103 -18.17 3.18 -3.06
N ILE A 104 -18.64 3.32 -1.82
CA ILE A 104 -19.61 2.38 -1.24
C ILE A 104 -20.94 2.44 -2.00
N LEU A 105 -21.52 3.64 -2.18
CA LEU A 105 -22.85 3.80 -2.75
C LEU A 105 -22.90 3.44 -4.25
N GLU A 106 -21.90 3.88 -5.02
CA GLU A 106 -21.93 3.78 -6.48
C GLU A 106 -21.21 2.55 -7.02
N ARG A 107 -20.19 2.03 -6.30
CA ARG A 107 -19.40 0.87 -6.73
C ARG A 107 -19.54 -0.35 -5.86
N LYS A 108 -20.30 -0.25 -4.77
CA LYS A 108 -20.50 -1.35 -3.79
C LYS A 108 -19.15 -1.90 -3.31
N TRP A 109 -18.19 -1.00 -3.10
CA TRP A 109 -16.83 -1.34 -2.73
C TRP A 109 -16.35 -0.52 -1.53
N PHE A 110 -15.84 -1.22 -0.53
CA PHE A 110 -15.12 -0.66 0.60
C PHE A 110 -13.76 -1.38 0.70
N PRO A 111 -12.64 -0.66 0.54
CA PRO A 111 -11.31 -1.25 0.67
C PRO A 111 -10.99 -1.52 2.14
N LEU A 112 -10.38 -2.67 2.44
CA LEU A 112 -9.89 -2.96 3.79
C LEU A 112 -8.48 -2.41 4.01
N CYS A 113 -7.70 -2.27 2.95
CA CYS A 113 -6.33 -1.77 2.99
C CYS A 113 -6.26 -0.32 2.51
N PHE A 114 -5.59 0.50 3.28
CA PHE A 114 -5.37 1.92 3.03
C PHE A 114 -3.88 2.24 2.92
N ARG A 115 -3.55 3.27 2.12
CA ARG A 115 -2.25 3.91 2.10
C ARG A 115 -2.39 5.40 1.84
N ALA A 116 -1.83 6.22 2.72
CA ALA A 116 -1.83 7.68 2.57
C ALA A 116 -0.95 8.10 1.38
N GLY A 117 -1.41 9.08 0.62
CA GLY A 117 -0.66 9.68 -0.47
C GLY A 117 0.55 10.44 0.04
N GLY A 118 1.72 10.24 -0.60
CA GLY A 118 3.00 10.75 -0.10
C GLY A 118 3.38 10.24 1.29
N THR A 119 2.62 9.26 1.81
CA THR A 119 2.69 8.79 3.22
C THR A 119 2.44 9.90 4.25
N ILE A 120 1.80 10.99 3.81
CA ILE A 120 1.43 12.13 4.64
C ILE A 120 0.26 11.74 5.52
N MET A 121 0.41 11.95 6.81
CA MET A 121 -0.62 11.67 7.80
C MET A 121 -0.56 12.71 8.93
N ASP A 122 -1.70 13.08 9.46
CA ASP A 122 -1.82 13.83 10.70
C ASP A 122 -2.68 13.07 11.72
N ALA A 123 -2.78 13.58 12.93
CA ALA A 123 -3.56 12.94 13.99
C ALA A 123 -5.05 12.78 13.61
N GLY A 124 -5.62 13.74 12.90
CA GLY A 124 -7.03 13.70 12.50
C GLY A 124 -7.31 12.62 11.47
N LEU A 125 -6.46 12.50 10.45
CA LEU A 125 -6.53 11.42 9.48
C LEU A 125 -6.27 10.07 10.15
N SER A 126 -5.23 10.00 10.98
CA SER A 126 -4.86 8.76 11.67
C SER A 126 -6.02 8.20 12.50
N GLN A 127 -6.69 9.04 13.30
CA GLN A 127 -7.86 8.65 14.07
C GLN A 127 -9.03 8.21 13.18
N TRP A 128 -9.22 8.88 12.03
CA TRP A 128 -10.27 8.49 11.11
C TRP A 128 -9.97 7.17 10.41
N VAL A 129 -8.73 6.96 9.95
CA VAL A 129 -8.29 5.69 9.37
C VAL A 129 -8.43 4.57 10.39
N ASP A 130 -8.00 4.79 11.63
CA ASP A 130 -8.11 3.83 12.73
C ASP A 130 -9.53 3.35 13.00
N LYS A 131 -10.50 4.24 12.78
CA LYS A 131 -11.92 3.91 12.97
C LYS A 131 -12.49 3.03 11.85
N TRP A 132 -12.00 3.15 10.61
CA TRP A 132 -12.67 2.59 9.44
C TRP A 132 -11.85 1.57 8.66
N PHE A 133 -10.53 1.62 8.73
CA PHE A 133 -9.64 0.75 7.94
C PHE A 133 -8.84 -0.16 8.86
N PRO A 134 -9.02 -1.48 8.75
CA PRO A 134 -8.29 -2.42 9.59
C PRO A 134 -6.79 -2.50 9.25
N PHE A 135 -6.39 -2.17 8.00
CA PHE A 135 -5.03 -2.37 7.53
C PHE A 135 -4.46 -1.12 6.86
N ASP A 136 -3.30 -0.65 7.33
CA ASP A 136 -2.65 0.58 6.90
C ASP A 136 -1.20 0.33 6.45
N TYR A 137 -0.90 0.69 5.20
CA TYR A 137 0.40 0.54 4.54
C TYR A 137 1.15 1.86 4.41
N SER A 138 0.88 2.84 5.29
CA SER A 138 1.44 4.19 5.19
C SER A 138 2.81 4.36 5.85
N ASN A 139 3.27 3.41 6.69
CA ASN A 139 4.55 3.53 7.37
C ASN A 139 5.73 3.38 6.39
N ARG A 140 6.64 4.35 6.40
CA ARG A 140 7.89 4.36 5.61
C ARG A 140 9.15 4.43 6.46
N ALA A 141 9.05 4.12 7.75
CA ALA A 141 10.22 4.17 8.63
C ALA A 141 11.42 3.33 8.09
N PRO A 142 12.65 3.76 8.32
CA PRO A 142 13.06 4.97 9.05
C PRO A 142 13.27 6.19 8.14
N LEU A 143 12.59 6.27 7.01
CA LEU A 143 12.91 7.23 5.95
C LEU A 143 12.34 8.62 6.22
N LYS A 144 13.15 9.63 5.95
CA LYS A 144 12.71 11.01 5.85
C LYS A 144 12.39 11.33 4.41
N PHE A 145 11.13 11.69 4.13
CA PHE A 145 10.69 12.13 2.83
C PHE A 145 10.30 13.61 2.88
N ASN A 146 10.30 14.30 1.74
CA ASN A 146 10.07 15.74 1.70
C ASN A 146 8.74 16.14 2.34
N GLU A 147 7.71 15.33 2.15
CA GLU A 147 6.35 15.59 2.63
C GLU A 147 6.13 15.07 4.05
N MET A 148 6.82 14.01 4.44
CA MET A 148 6.61 13.37 5.73
C MET A 148 7.88 12.72 6.27
N ASP A 149 8.23 13.09 7.50
CA ASP A 149 9.36 12.49 8.23
C ASP A 149 8.89 11.25 8.99
N TRP A 150 9.40 10.08 8.60
CA TRP A 150 9.18 8.79 9.26
C TRP A 150 10.44 8.27 9.97
N SER A 151 11.48 9.11 10.15
CA SER A 151 12.76 8.68 10.73
C SER A 151 12.63 8.16 12.17
N ASP A 152 11.64 8.63 12.91
CA ASP A 152 11.26 8.22 14.26
C ASP A 152 10.10 7.20 14.30
N GLY A 153 9.69 6.68 13.15
CA GLY A 153 8.62 5.70 13.04
C GLY A 153 9.05 4.29 13.43
N VAL A 154 8.08 3.40 13.61
CA VAL A 154 8.34 1.98 13.90
C VAL A 154 9.05 1.33 12.71
N ASN A 155 10.34 1.05 12.88
CA ASN A 155 11.19 0.42 11.88
C ASN A 155 11.20 -1.10 12.08
N SER A 156 10.09 -1.75 11.75
CA SER A 156 9.93 -3.21 11.82
C SER A 156 9.09 -3.71 10.64
N TRP A 157 9.39 -4.92 10.19
CA TRP A 157 8.61 -5.65 9.19
C TRP A 157 7.45 -6.43 9.79
N ARG A 158 7.15 -6.22 11.05
CA ARG A 158 5.98 -6.80 11.71
C ARG A 158 4.85 -5.78 11.81
N PRO A 159 3.61 -6.19 11.54
CA PRO A 159 2.45 -5.33 11.76
C PRO A 159 2.34 -4.95 13.23
N TYR A 160 1.88 -3.75 13.49
CA TYR A 160 1.69 -3.23 14.84
C TYR A 160 0.43 -2.37 14.92
N HIS A 161 -0.11 -2.23 16.11
CA HIS A 161 -1.15 -1.24 16.39
C HIS A 161 -0.50 0.12 16.64
N PRO A 162 -0.77 1.13 15.80
CA PRO A 162 -0.24 2.47 16.05
C PRO A 162 -1.03 3.18 17.16
N ASP A 163 -0.41 4.13 17.83
CA ASP A 163 -1.16 5.11 18.60
C ASP A 163 -2.02 5.97 17.64
N PRO A 164 -3.31 6.16 17.90
CA PRO A 164 -4.20 6.86 16.98
C PRO A 164 -3.84 8.33 16.75
N VAL A 165 -3.14 8.97 17.69
CA VAL A 165 -2.70 10.37 17.62
C VAL A 165 -1.24 10.44 17.17
N ASN A 166 -0.36 9.73 17.86
CA ASN A 166 1.06 9.60 17.51
C ASN A 166 1.32 8.34 16.69
N PHE A 167 0.74 8.28 15.51
CA PHE A 167 0.70 7.10 14.62
C PHE A 167 2.07 6.53 14.23
N LYS A 168 3.16 7.23 14.51
CA LYS A 168 4.52 6.73 14.33
C LYS A 168 4.97 5.79 15.45
N SER A 169 4.26 5.78 16.57
CA SER A 169 4.56 4.97 17.73
C SER A 169 3.60 3.79 17.85
N ILE A 170 4.05 2.73 18.50
CA ILE A 170 3.17 1.64 18.92
C ILE A 170 2.21 2.16 19.99
N GLY A 171 0.95 1.76 19.91
CA GLY A 171 -0.12 2.15 20.83
C GLY A 171 -1.26 1.15 20.86
N ASP A 172 -2.45 1.66 21.11
CA ASP A 172 -3.69 0.89 21.30
C ASP A 172 -4.73 1.14 20.18
N GLY A 173 -4.29 1.65 19.03
CA GLY A 173 -5.12 1.80 17.84
C GLY A 173 -5.75 0.47 17.42
N ARG A 174 -6.87 0.56 16.72
CA ARG A 174 -7.63 -0.62 16.26
C ARG A 174 -7.06 -1.24 14.99
N ARG A 175 -6.50 -0.39 14.11
CA ARG A 175 -5.90 -0.86 12.85
C ARG A 175 -4.54 -1.49 13.07
N TYR A 176 -4.15 -2.31 12.12
CA TYR A 176 -2.76 -2.72 11.97
C TYR A 176 -2.07 -1.84 10.94
N MET A 177 -0.90 -1.31 11.31
CA MET A 177 -0.01 -0.61 10.40
C MET A 177 1.19 -1.48 10.09
N THR A 178 1.63 -1.48 8.83
CA THR A 178 2.84 -2.17 8.39
C THR A 178 3.75 -1.24 7.59
N ARG A 179 5.03 -1.51 7.64
CA ARG A 179 6.06 -0.82 6.85
C ARG A 179 5.91 -1.17 5.39
N CYS A 180 6.06 -0.19 4.49
CA CYS A 180 6.00 -0.39 3.04
C CYS A 180 6.96 0.56 2.32
N LEU A 181 8.01 0.03 1.70
CA LEU A 181 9.08 0.80 1.08
C LEU A 181 8.96 0.88 -0.44
N ASP A 182 9.61 1.88 -1.03
CA ASP A 182 9.59 2.15 -2.47
C ASP A 182 10.59 1.24 -3.21
N LEU A 183 10.20 0.70 -4.35
CA LEU A 183 11.11 0.03 -5.30
C LEU A 183 11.88 1.02 -6.18
N TYR A 184 11.50 2.30 -6.15
CA TYR A 184 12.11 3.32 -6.98
C TYR A 184 13.54 3.65 -6.56
N THR A 185 14.35 4.17 -7.48
CA THR A 185 15.75 4.52 -7.26
C THR A 185 15.93 5.73 -6.35
N GLY A 186 17.02 5.77 -5.60
CA GLY A 186 17.40 6.88 -4.73
C GLY A 186 17.56 6.47 -3.27
N LEU A 187 17.65 7.44 -2.39
CA LEU A 187 17.87 7.25 -0.95
C LEU A 187 16.73 6.55 -0.20
N TYR A 188 15.59 6.34 -0.88
CA TYR A 188 14.35 5.84 -0.26
C TYR A 188 13.95 4.46 -0.77
N LYS A 189 14.80 3.86 -1.57
CA LYS A 189 14.57 2.52 -2.13
C LYS A 189 14.82 1.45 -1.09
N VAL A 190 13.96 0.43 -1.10
CA VAL A 190 14.25 -0.84 -0.41
C VAL A 190 15.59 -1.39 -0.92
N ASP A 191 16.47 -1.73 -0.02
CA ASP A 191 17.78 -2.31 -0.32
C ASP A 191 17.88 -3.77 0.13
N GLU A 192 19.07 -4.34 0.00
CA GLU A 192 19.32 -5.74 0.37
C GLU A 192 19.30 -5.92 1.90
N GLU A 193 19.75 -4.92 2.66
CA GLU A 193 19.71 -4.93 4.12
C GLU A 193 18.26 -4.94 4.63
N ASP A 194 17.36 -4.19 4.00
CA ASP A 194 15.93 -4.25 4.31
C ASP A 194 15.35 -5.66 4.14
N ILE A 195 15.77 -6.36 3.06
CA ILE A 195 15.33 -7.74 2.80
C ILE A 195 15.90 -8.66 3.87
N ILE A 196 17.20 -8.58 4.17
CA ILE A 196 17.86 -9.36 5.24
C ILE A 196 17.14 -9.14 6.57
N ASN A 197 16.93 -7.89 6.96
CA ASN A 197 16.24 -7.55 8.21
C ASN A 197 14.84 -8.16 8.30
N SER A 198 14.12 -8.28 7.18
CA SER A 198 12.81 -8.92 7.17
C SER A 198 12.90 -10.43 7.45
N PHE A 199 13.92 -11.12 6.91
CA PHE A 199 14.17 -12.53 7.20
C PHE A 199 14.67 -12.74 8.63
N GLU A 200 15.53 -11.87 9.15
CA GLU A 200 15.99 -11.92 10.55
C GLU A 200 14.82 -11.71 11.52
N GLU A 201 13.91 -10.77 11.25
CA GLU A 201 12.70 -10.61 12.04
C GLU A 201 11.80 -11.85 11.98
N ALA A 202 11.65 -12.46 10.80
CA ALA A 202 10.91 -13.72 10.66
C ALA A 202 11.55 -14.86 11.46
N SER A 203 12.89 -15.00 11.41
CA SER A 203 13.63 -15.97 12.22
C SER A 203 13.43 -15.75 13.72
N LYS A 204 13.50 -14.50 14.16
CA LYS A 204 13.40 -14.14 15.58
C LYS A 204 11.98 -14.24 16.14
N PHE A 205 10.98 -13.88 15.36
CA PHE A 205 9.60 -13.72 15.84
C PHE A 205 8.60 -14.68 15.20
N GLY A 206 9.09 -15.58 14.34
CA GLY A 206 8.29 -16.58 13.64
C GLY A 206 7.66 -16.10 12.34
N THR A 207 7.57 -14.77 12.11
CA THR A 207 6.97 -14.22 10.87
C THR A 207 7.27 -12.72 10.72
N SER A 208 7.26 -12.24 9.46
CA SER A 208 7.35 -10.82 9.08
C SER A 208 6.59 -10.56 7.77
N ILE A 209 6.42 -9.29 7.40
CA ILE A 209 5.82 -8.87 6.13
C ILE A 209 6.77 -7.95 5.39
N LEU A 210 7.48 -8.45 4.40
CA LEU A 210 8.25 -7.61 3.49
C LEU A 210 7.31 -7.00 2.45
N SER A 211 6.92 -5.75 2.62
CA SER A 211 6.05 -5.06 1.69
C SER A 211 6.74 -3.91 0.97
N VAL A 212 6.49 -3.84 -0.34
CA VAL A 212 7.09 -2.84 -1.23
C VAL A 212 6.03 -2.29 -2.18
N PHE A 213 6.27 -1.09 -2.71
CA PHE A 213 5.38 -0.47 -3.69
C PHE A 213 6.14 0.18 -4.84
N ASP A 214 5.46 0.38 -5.95
CA ASP A 214 5.89 1.24 -7.06
C ASP A 214 4.65 1.86 -7.75
N HIS A 215 4.87 2.65 -8.79
CA HIS A 215 3.83 3.36 -9.53
C HIS A 215 3.73 2.85 -10.98
N ASP A 216 2.52 2.78 -11.50
CA ASP A 216 2.17 2.24 -12.81
C ASP A 216 2.69 3.06 -14.01
N TYR A 217 3.13 4.29 -13.80
CA TYR A 217 3.72 5.13 -14.85
C TYR A 217 5.22 4.87 -15.08
N ARG A 218 5.83 3.93 -14.34
CA ARG A 218 7.25 3.56 -14.43
C ARG A 218 7.42 2.22 -15.14
N ASP A 219 8.66 1.84 -15.47
CA ASP A 219 8.97 0.46 -15.89
C ASP A 219 9.04 -0.47 -14.68
N ILE A 220 7.85 -0.84 -14.21
CA ILE A 220 7.66 -1.56 -12.96
C ILE A 220 8.07 -3.03 -13.09
N GLU A 221 7.99 -3.63 -14.30
CA GLU A 221 8.34 -5.05 -14.50
C GLU A 221 9.80 -5.31 -14.14
N GLU A 222 10.72 -4.50 -14.68
CA GLU A 222 12.16 -4.64 -14.42
C GLU A 222 12.45 -4.50 -12.92
N ARG A 223 11.85 -3.53 -12.26
CA ARG A 223 12.08 -3.27 -10.83
C ARG A 223 11.58 -4.38 -9.94
N ILE A 224 10.39 -4.89 -10.21
CA ILE A 224 9.86 -6.06 -9.50
C ILE A 224 10.79 -7.26 -9.75
N SER A 225 11.23 -7.49 -10.98
CA SER A 225 12.12 -8.59 -11.31
C SER A 225 13.45 -8.52 -10.55
N LEU A 226 14.06 -7.34 -10.48
CA LEU A 226 15.29 -7.11 -9.70
C LEU A 226 15.07 -7.34 -8.21
N PHE A 227 13.97 -6.82 -7.66
CA PHE A 227 13.63 -7.01 -6.26
C PHE A 227 13.42 -8.49 -5.93
N LEU A 228 12.61 -9.20 -6.71
CA LEU A 228 12.33 -10.62 -6.48
C LEU A 228 13.57 -11.51 -6.65
N SER A 229 14.47 -11.14 -7.56
CA SER A 229 15.78 -11.82 -7.69
C SER A 229 16.61 -11.65 -6.41
N LYS A 230 16.60 -10.48 -5.79
CA LYS A 230 17.28 -10.23 -4.52
C LYS A 230 16.63 -11.00 -3.36
N VAL A 231 15.28 -10.98 -3.27
CA VAL A 231 14.56 -11.77 -2.26
C VAL A 231 14.96 -13.24 -2.37
N LYS A 232 14.98 -13.80 -3.58
CA LYS A 232 15.41 -15.18 -3.82
C LYS A 232 16.87 -15.41 -3.42
N SER A 233 17.77 -14.46 -3.70
CA SER A 233 19.18 -14.56 -3.30
C SER A 233 19.33 -14.56 -1.78
N VAL A 234 18.67 -13.63 -1.10
CA VAL A 234 18.72 -13.53 0.37
C VAL A 234 18.09 -14.76 1.03
N SER A 235 16.96 -15.26 0.50
CA SER A 235 16.30 -16.45 1.06
C SER A 235 17.18 -17.70 1.11
N ASN A 236 18.19 -17.81 0.23
CA ASN A 236 19.14 -18.91 0.28
C ASN A 236 20.03 -18.89 1.54
N ASN A 237 20.18 -17.75 2.19
CA ASN A 237 20.92 -17.60 3.45
C ASN A 237 20.07 -17.95 4.69
N PHE A 238 18.75 -18.17 4.50
CA PHE A 238 17.77 -18.50 5.55
C PHE A 238 16.97 -19.74 5.15
N PRO A 239 17.63 -20.91 5.03
CA PRO A 239 16.99 -22.12 4.51
C PRO A 239 15.84 -22.66 5.40
N GLU A 240 15.81 -22.25 6.66
CA GLU A 240 14.76 -22.59 7.61
C GLU A 240 13.49 -21.73 7.45
N ILE A 241 13.55 -20.64 6.68
CA ILE A 241 12.43 -19.72 6.48
C ILE A 241 11.79 -19.97 5.13
N THR A 242 10.50 -20.24 5.14
CA THR A 242 9.65 -20.22 3.94
C THR A 242 9.01 -18.85 3.78
N TRP A 243 8.82 -18.41 2.54
CA TRP A 243 8.12 -17.17 2.23
C TRP A 243 7.09 -17.40 1.12
N GLU A 244 6.02 -16.61 1.16
CA GLU A 244 4.93 -16.71 0.20
C GLU A 244 4.44 -15.32 -0.25
N TYR A 245 3.89 -15.27 -1.45
CA TYR A 245 3.18 -14.08 -1.92
C TYR A 245 1.81 -13.99 -1.28
N SER A 246 1.52 -12.83 -0.72
CA SER A 246 0.21 -12.57 -0.13
C SER A 246 -0.39 -11.26 -0.66
N THR A 247 -1.70 -11.12 -0.51
CA THR A 247 -2.35 -9.82 -0.71
C THR A 247 -2.19 -8.97 0.55
N PRO A 248 -2.30 -7.62 0.45
CA PRO A 248 -2.13 -6.75 1.60
C PRO A 248 -2.97 -7.14 2.82
N LYS A 249 -4.24 -7.45 2.62
CA LYS A 249 -5.12 -7.92 3.70
C LYS A 249 -4.66 -9.25 4.28
N ASN A 250 -4.43 -10.24 3.43
CA ASN A 250 -4.11 -11.58 3.89
C ASN A 250 -2.76 -11.62 4.60
N ALA A 251 -1.76 -10.88 4.13
CA ALA A 251 -0.45 -10.80 4.78
C ALA A 251 -0.57 -10.41 6.27
N ILE A 252 -1.38 -9.38 6.57
CA ILE A 252 -1.56 -8.95 7.96
C ILE A 252 -2.37 -9.99 8.76
N ILE A 253 -3.45 -10.53 8.19
CA ILE A 253 -4.27 -11.58 8.84
C ILE A 253 -3.41 -12.80 9.18
N ASP A 254 -2.61 -13.28 8.23
CA ASP A 254 -1.78 -14.48 8.40
C ASP A 254 -0.70 -14.28 9.47
N VAL A 255 -0.07 -13.10 9.51
CA VAL A 255 0.97 -12.78 10.49
C VAL A 255 0.41 -12.52 11.88
N THR A 256 -0.73 -11.87 11.99
CA THR A 256 -1.33 -11.50 13.27
C THR A 256 -2.27 -12.56 13.83
N LYS A 257 -2.65 -13.56 13.01
CA LYS A 257 -3.62 -14.63 13.35
C LYS A 257 -5.01 -14.10 13.73
N ILE A 258 -5.37 -12.92 13.23
CA ILE A 258 -6.72 -12.39 13.45
C ILE A 258 -7.70 -13.19 12.62
N GLY A 259 -8.75 -13.67 13.27
CA GLY A 259 -9.91 -14.25 12.57
C GLY A 259 -10.67 -13.16 11.79
N CYS A 260 -11.25 -13.52 10.66
CA CYS A 260 -12.07 -12.59 9.86
C CYS A 260 -13.24 -11.98 10.65
N GLU A 261 -13.64 -12.59 11.76
CA GLU A 261 -14.74 -12.14 12.65
C GLU A 261 -14.30 -11.02 13.60
N GLU A 262 -13.01 -10.89 13.88
CA GLU A 262 -12.46 -9.85 14.77
C GLU A 262 -12.06 -8.57 14.01
N SER A 263 -11.98 -8.62 12.68
CA SER A 263 -11.56 -7.50 11.83
C SER A 263 -12.73 -6.66 11.28
N LEU A 264 -13.97 -6.97 11.62
CA LEU A 264 -15.18 -6.21 11.29
C LEU A 264 -15.78 -5.57 12.55
#